data_f078c2a39904f7d293891b62e5cba2cc
#
_entry.id   f078c2a39904f7d293891b62e5cba2cc
#
_cell.length_a   1.000
_cell.length_b   1.000
_cell.length_c   1.000
_cell.angle_alpha   90.00
_cell.angle_beta   90.00
_cell.angle_gamma   90.00
#
_symmetry.space_group_name_H-M   'P 1'
#
loop_
_entity.id
_entity.type
_entity.pdbx_description
1 polymer ?
#
loop_
_entity_poly.entity_id
_entity_poly.type
_entity_poly.pdbx_seq_one_letter_code
_entity_poly.pdbx_strand_id
1 'polypeptide(L)'
;LHPRVRRQRQMCIRDRPDVVEPATNCIPEFIHMVEVLIEKGYAYFAGGNVYFDTSKLDDYFVFSSAVEKEQLQVGVRDDVEEDVNKKNKNDFVLWFTQSKFEDQALKWDSPWGVGYPGWHIECSCISMKHLGEYVDIHCGGVDNIFPHHTNEIAQSESYLGHDWCKYWFHVNHLNDRAGKMSKSKGAILTVSVLQEKGYNPLAYRFFCLQSHYRKPLEFSFDALDNAVAAYNKIAKRVAELKDEGDIDETAFADFKKKFTDAVSNDLNTSMAITIVYDVLKADISDRTKLALIDDFEQVLDLGLRESGKVLLEASSSVDSELEAFINDKIAERAAAKKAKDFATADAIRDELLAKGVAIKDTREGVKWELV
;
A
#
# COMPACT_ATOMS: atom_id res chain seq x y z
N LEU A 1 7.13 -22.88 -4.94
CA LEU A 1 6.49 -21.59 -5.24
C LEU A 1 7.49 -20.65 -5.91
N HIS A 2 7.12 -20.11 -7.07
CA HIS A 2 7.97 -19.20 -7.83
C HIS A 2 8.35 -17.97 -6.98
N PRO A 3 9.60 -17.47 -7.01
CA PRO A 3 10.04 -16.31 -6.20
C PRO A 3 9.15 -15.08 -6.29
N ARG A 4 8.48 -14.86 -7.45
CA ARG A 4 7.53 -13.75 -7.65
C ARG A 4 6.26 -13.88 -6.80
N VAL A 5 5.72 -15.08 -6.65
CA VAL A 5 4.52 -15.33 -5.81
C VAL A 5 4.83 -15.11 -4.33
N ARG A 6 6.05 -15.49 -3.88
CA ARG A 6 6.52 -15.16 -2.53
C ARG A 6 6.61 -13.65 -2.30
N ARG A 7 7.07 -12.87 -3.30
CA ARG A 7 7.16 -11.40 -3.21
C ARG A 7 5.79 -10.73 -3.12
N GLN A 8 4.81 -11.17 -3.89
CA GLN A 8 3.44 -10.63 -3.80
C GLN A 8 2.82 -10.88 -2.43
N ARG A 9 3.01 -12.07 -1.84
CA ARG A 9 2.56 -12.37 -0.48
C ARG A 9 3.23 -11.51 0.60
N GLN A 10 4.45 -11.01 0.35
CA GLN A 10 5.16 -10.12 1.27
C GLN A 10 4.77 -8.65 1.12
N MET A 11 4.03 -8.29 0.07
CA MET A 11 3.54 -6.91 -0.15
C MET A 11 2.26 -6.59 0.62
N CYS A 12 1.59 -7.57 1.21
CA CYS A 12 0.41 -7.34 2.04
C CYS A 12 0.85 -6.82 3.40
N ILE A 13 0.54 -5.57 3.70
CA ILE A 13 0.94 -4.91 4.95
C ILE A 13 0.21 -5.56 6.14
N ARG A 14 -1.05 -5.90 5.98
CA ARG A 14 -1.90 -6.40 7.04
C ARG A 14 -2.55 -7.75 6.73
N ASP A 15 -3.09 -7.91 5.55
CA ASP A 15 -3.91 -9.06 5.17
C ASP A 15 -3.28 -9.86 4.03
N ARG A 16 -3.79 -11.03 3.73
CA ARG A 16 -3.39 -11.90 2.64
C ARG A 16 -4.56 -12.07 1.68
N PRO A 17 -4.30 -12.09 0.36
CA PRO A 17 -5.34 -12.42 -0.60
C PRO A 17 -5.82 -13.87 -0.37
N ASP A 18 -7.13 -14.11 -0.51
CA ASP A 18 -7.73 -15.44 -0.37
C ASP A 18 -7.20 -16.38 -1.45
N VAL A 19 -7.01 -15.86 -2.65
CA VAL A 19 -6.48 -16.61 -3.79
C VAL A 19 -5.28 -15.91 -4.40
N VAL A 20 -4.24 -16.68 -4.68
CA VAL A 20 -3.07 -16.28 -5.48
C VAL A 20 -2.87 -17.35 -6.54
N GLU A 21 -3.23 -17.06 -7.79
CA GLU A 21 -3.17 -18.01 -8.90
C GLU A 21 -2.03 -17.62 -9.87
N PRO A 22 -1.08 -18.52 -10.12
CA PRO A 22 -0.11 -18.32 -11.18
C PRO A 22 -0.78 -18.46 -12.57
N ALA A 23 -0.53 -17.53 -13.47
CA ALA A 23 -1.07 -17.56 -14.83
C ALA A 23 -0.75 -18.87 -15.58
N THR A 24 0.39 -19.48 -15.26
CA THR A 24 0.80 -20.78 -15.82
C THR A 24 -0.13 -21.95 -15.50
N ASN A 25 -1.01 -21.80 -14.51
CA ASN A 25 -2.03 -22.81 -14.17
C ASN A 25 -3.34 -22.62 -14.94
N CYS A 26 -3.46 -21.57 -15.74
CA CYS A 26 -4.72 -21.15 -16.39
C CYS A 26 -4.63 -21.15 -17.91
N ILE A 27 -3.65 -21.83 -18.49
CA ILE A 27 -3.44 -21.88 -19.95
C ILE A 27 -4.65 -22.45 -20.71
N PRO A 28 -5.32 -23.52 -20.24
CA PRO A 28 -6.53 -24.02 -20.91
C PRO A 28 -7.66 -23.00 -20.95
N GLU A 29 -7.84 -22.23 -19.87
CA GLU A 29 -8.86 -21.17 -19.77
C GLU A 29 -8.56 -20.04 -20.77
N PHE A 30 -7.29 -19.66 -20.92
CA PHE A 30 -6.88 -18.63 -21.88
C PHE A 30 -7.16 -19.08 -23.31
N ILE A 31 -6.77 -20.31 -23.66
CA ILE A 31 -7.03 -20.90 -24.99
C ILE A 31 -8.54 -20.93 -25.27
N HIS A 32 -9.33 -21.41 -24.30
CA HIS A 32 -10.79 -21.48 -24.45
C HIS A 32 -11.42 -20.10 -24.67
N MET A 33 -11.02 -19.07 -23.90
CA MET A 33 -11.53 -17.71 -24.12
C MET A 33 -11.20 -17.20 -25.53
N VAL A 34 -9.98 -17.43 -26.02
CA VAL A 34 -9.60 -17.03 -27.38
C VAL A 34 -10.42 -17.77 -28.44
N GLU A 35 -10.64 -19.07 -28.29
CA GLU A 35 -11.48 -19.86 -29.19
C GLU A 35 -12.90 -19.29 -29.28
N VAL A 36 -13.53 -19.00 -28.14
CA VAL A 36 -14.88 -18.42 -28.09
C VAL A 36 -14.91 -17.02 -28.72
N LEU A 37 -13.88 -16.19 -28.49
CA LEU A 37 -13.79 -14.86 -29.11
C LEU A 37 -13.65 -14.95 -30.64
N ILE A 38 -12.93 -15.94 -31.15
CA ILE A 38 -12.85 -16.23 -32.60
C ILE A 38 -14.20 -16.68 -33.12
N GLU A 39 -14.87 -17.63 -32.47
CA GLU A 39 -16.18 -18.15 -32.85
C GLU A 39 -17.23 -17.03 -32.89
N LYS A 40 -17.23 -16.13 -31.92
CA LYS A 40 -18.11 -14.96 -31.86
C LYS A 40 -17.75 -13.85 -32.86
N GLY A 41 -16.59 -13.95 -33.53
CA GLY A 41 -16.15 -12.99 -34.55
C GLY A 41 -15.47 -11.73 -33.98
N TYR A 42 -15.10 -11.72 -32.69
CA TYR A 42 -14.37 -10.64 -32.02
C TYR A 42 -12.83 -10.80 -32.16
N ALA A 43 -12.35 -11.96 -32.57
CA ALA A 43 -10.92 -12.18 -32.74
C ALA A 43 -10.61 -12.79 -34.11
N TYR A 44 -9.36 -12.60 -34.57
CA TYR A 44 -8.88 -13.10 -35.84
C TYR A 44 -7.42 -13.54 -35.77
N PHE A 45 -7.04 -14.46 -36.64
CA PHE A 45 -5.68 -14.93 -36.79
C PHE A 45 -4.99 -14.20 -37.95
N ALA A 46 -3.82 -13.62 -37.74
CA ALA A 46 -3.02 -12.98 -38.75
C ALA A 46 -1.53 -12.99 -38.35
N GLY A 47 -0.62 -13.15 -39.33
CA GLY A 47 0.82 -13.07 -39.10
C GLY A 47 1.37 -14.03 -38.03
N GLY A 48 0.67 -15.14 -37.77
CA GLY A 48 1.05 -16.09 -36.72
C GLY A 48 0.49 -15.78 -35.32
N ASN A 49 -0.24 -14.68 -35.12
CA ASN A 49 -0.80 -14.29 -33.82
C ASN A 49 -2.33 -14.22 -33.89
N VAL A 50 -2.99 -14.34 -32.73
CA VAL A 50 -4.43 -14.07 -32.59
C VAL A 50 -4.62 -12.69 -32.02
N TYR A 51 -5.41 -11.86 -32.69
CA TYR A 51 -5.70 -10.49 -32.33
C TYR A 51 -7.18 -10.33 -31.97
N PHE A 52 -7.47 -9.46 -31.01
CA PHE A 52 -8.81 -8.94 -30.78
C PHE A 52 -9.09 -7.80 -31.78
N ASP A 53 -10.25 -7.82 -32.42
CA ASP A 53 -10.71 -6.83 -33.38
C ASP A 53 -11.52 -5.72 -32.68
N THR A 54 -10.85 -4.62 -32.35
CA THR A 54 -11.46 -3.51 -31.61
C THR A 54 -12.55 -2.78 -32.40
N SER A 55 -12.60 -2.94 -33.73
CA SER A 55 -13.66 -2.35 -34.57
C SER A 55 -15.03 -3.01 -34.39
N LYS A 56 -15.10 -4.14 -33.68
CA LYS A 56 -16.35 -4.83 -33.36
C LYS A 56 -17.10 -4.24 -32.18
N LEU A 57 -16.47 -3.31 -31.46
CA LEU A 57 -17.05 -2.66 -30.29
C LEU A 57 -17.59 -1.28 -30.66
N ASP A 58 -18.77 -0.95 -30.17
CA ASP A 58 -19.37 0.37 -30.34
C ASP A 58 -18.58 1.46 -29.63
N ASP A 59 -18.07 1.17 -28.43
CA ASP A 59 -17.14 2.02 -27.69
C ASP A 59 -16.01 1.19 -27.06
N TYR A 60 -14.80 1.31 -27.61
CA TYR A 60 -13.62 0.68 -27.06
C TYR A 60 -13.00 1.50 -25.92
N PHE A 61 -13.10 2.83 -25.95
CA PHE A 61 -12.42 3.74 -25.01
C PHE A 61 -13.31 4.09 -23.82
N VAL A 62 -13.81 3.08 -23.10
CA VAL A 62 -14.81 3.21 -22.04
C VAL A 62 -14.40 4.13 -20.86
N PHE A 63 -13.10 4.29 -20.61
CA PHE A 63 -12.61 5.14 -19.53
C PHE A 63 -12.26 6.58 -19.96
N SER A 64 -12.37 6.91 -21.23
CA SER A 64 -11.83 8.16 -21.76
C SER A 64 -12.93 9.09 -22.24
N SER A 65 -12.81 10.37 -21.94
CA SER A 65 -13.65 11.40 -22.56
C SER A 65 -13.35 11.52 -24.06
N ALA A 66 -14.26 12.11 -24.82
CA ALA A 66 -14.10 12.29 -26.27
C ALA A 66 -12.81 13.04 -26.64
N VAL A 67 -12.37 13.99 -25.80
CA VAL A 67 -11.12 14.76 -25.99
C VAL A 67 -9.88 13.91 -25.71
N GLU A 68 -9.95 13.05 -24.69
CA GLU A 68 -8.85 12.15 -24.34
C GLU A 68 -8.68 11.03 -25.36
N LYS A 69 -9.79 10.56 -25.98
CA LYS A 69 -9.76 9.53 -27.02
C LYS A 69 -8.84 9.88 -28.21
N GLU A 70 -8.81 11.14 -28.60
CA GLU A 70 -7.93 11.63 -29.69
C GLU A 70 -6.44 11.66 -29.27
N GLN A 71 -6.18 11.77 -27.97
CA GLN A 71 -4.82 11.86 -27.42
C GLN A 71 -4.25 10.49 -27.00
N LEU A 72 -5.11 9.47 -26.85
CA LEU A 72 -4.68 8.12 -26.53
C LEU A 72 -3.94 7.49 -27.70
N GLN A 73 -2.61 7.51 -27.61
CA GLN A 73 -1.75 6.82 -28.57
C GLN A 73 -1.44 5.42 -28.06
N VAL A 74 -1.76 4.41 -28.89
CA VAL A 74 -1.28 3.06 -28.68
C VAL A 74 0.23 3.07 -28.93
N GLY A 75 1.00 2.67 -27.91
CA GLY A 75 2.45 2.58 -28.07
C GLY A 75 3.19 3.89 -27.86
N VAL A 76 3.05 4.51 -26.67
CA VAL A 76 3.88 5.67 -26.22
C VAL A 76 5.35 5.26 -25.92
N ARG A 77 5.73 4.02 -26.25
CA ARG A 77 7.17 3.66 -26.28
C ARG A 77 7.66 3.89 -27.70
N ASP A 78 8.64 4.74 -27.84
CA ASP A 78 9.30 5.09 -29.12
C ASP A 78 9.84 3.88 -29.94
N ASP A 79 9.76 2.68 -29.37
CA ASP A 79 10.29 1.41 -29.91
C ASP A 79 9.22 0.44 -30.40
N VAL A 80 7.93 0.81 -30.44
CA VAL A 80 6.88 -0.08 -30.94
C VAL A 80 6.66 0.15 -32.43
N GLU A 81 7.28 -0.72 -33.24
CA GLU A 81 7.00 -0.79 -34.67
C GLU A 81 5.51 -1.09 -34.89
N GLU A 82 4.90 -0.44 -35.90
CA GLU A 82 3.52 -0.74 -36.29
C GLU A 82 3.43 -2.20 -36.73
N ASP A 83 2.56 -2.97 -36.07
CA ASP A 83 2.31 -4.36 -36.44
C ASP A 83 1.37 -4.40 -37.66
N VAL A 84 1.97 -4.66 -38.83
CA VAL A 84 1.29 -4.69 -40.14
C VAL A 84 0.21 -5.77 -40.24
N ASN A 85 0.16 -6.72 -39.28
CA ASN A 85 -0.85 -7.78 -39.25
C ASN A 85 -2.15 -7.35 -38.59
N LYS A 86 -2.17 -6.20 -37.90
CA LYS A 86 -3.37 -5.66 -37.26
C LYS A 86 -4.32 -5.07 -38.29
N LYS A 87 -5.61 -5.35 -38.17
CA LYS A 87 -6.65 -4.72 -38.97
C LYS A 87 -6.88 -3.26 -38.56
N ASN A 88 -6.82 -2.99 -37.23
CA ASN A 88 -7.00 -1.67 -36.67
C ASN A 88 -5.82 -1.35 -35.73
N LYS A 89 -5.45 -0.10 -35.63
CA LYS A 89 -4.32 0.37 -34.81
C LYS A 89 -4.41 -0.09 -33.35
N ASN A 90 -5.62 -0.13 -32.80
CA ASN A 90 -5.87 -0.47 -31.40
C ASN A 90 -6.05 -1.95 -31.14
N ASP A 91 -6.05 -2.81 -32.18
CA ASP A 91 -6.14 -4.25 -31.99
C ASP A 91 -4.98 -4.74 -31.11
N PHE A 92 -5.24 -5.72 -30.27
CA PHE A 92 -4.26 -6.24 -29.34
C PHE A 92 -4.17 -7.76 -29.42
N VAL A 93 -3.01 -8.29 -29.06
CA VAL A 93 -2.74 -9.72 -29.19
C VAL A 93 -3.35 -10.47 -28.00
N LEU A 94 -4.13 -11.50 -28.31
CA LEU A 94 -4.68 -12.47 -27.35
C LEU A 94 -3.75 -13.68 -27.17
N TRP A 95 -3.11 -14.13 -28.27
CA TRP A 95 -2.16 -15.23 -28.25
C TRP A 95 -1.00 -14.97 -29.21
N PHE A 96 0.22 -15.05 -28.70
CA PHE A 96 1.46 -14.87 -29.46
C PHE A 96 2.02 -16.22 -29.88
N THR A 97 2.21 -16.47 -31.19
CA THR A 97 3.09 -17.52 -31.71
C THR A 97 4.34 -16.91 -32.39
N GLN A 98 4.24 -15.65 -32.81
CA GLN A 98 5.34 -14.85 -33.34
C GLN A 98 5.51 -13.61 -32.48
N SER A 99 6.73 -13.39 -31.98
CA SER A 99 7.05 -12.26 -31.12
C SER A 99 8.48 -11.83 -31.33
N LYS A 100 8.77 -10.53 -31.16
CA LYS A 100 10.14 -10.02 -31.12
C LYS A 100 10.96 -10.53 -29.92
N PHE A 101 10.31 -11.16 -28.95
CA PHE A 101 10.96 -11.80 -27.80
C PHE A 101 11.16 -13.29 -28.10
N GLU A 102 12.19 -13.61 -28.90
CA GLU A 102 12.52 -14.99 -29.29
C GLU A 102 12.85 -15.87 -28.08
N ASP A 103 13.45 -15.26 -27.03
CA ASP A 103 13.88 -15.93 -25.79
C ASP A 103 12.77 -16.09 -24.74
N GLN A 104 11.48 -15.99 -25.11
CA GLN A 104 10.39 -16.23 -24.18
C GLN A 104 10.46 -17.68 -23.65
N ALA A 105 10.79 -17.79 -22.35
CA ALA A 105 11.08 -19.07 -21.71
C ALA A 105 9.84 -19.98 -21.51
N LEU A 106 8.65 -19.38 -21.47
CA LEU A 106 7.39 -20.10 -21.22
C LEU A 106 6.52 -20.02 -22.47
N LYS A 107 6.31 -21.17 -23.11
CA LYS A 107 5.45 -21.35 -24.27
C LYS A 107 4.64 -22.63 -24.10
N TRP A 108 3.45 -22.68 -24.68
CA TRP A 108 2.52 -23.80 -24.62
C TRP A 108 1.94 -24.11 -25.99
N ASP A 109 1.53 -25.35 -26.17
CA ASP A 109 0.78 -25.76 -27.37
C ASP A 109 -0.60 -25.09 -27.37
N SER A 110 -1.05 -24.66 -28.54
CA SER A 110 -2.37 -24.11 -28.77
C SER A 110 -2.87 -24.47 -30.17
N PRO A 111 -4.19 -24.31 -30.50
CA PRO A 111 -4.71 -24.50 -31.83
C PRO A 111 -4.04 -23.64 -32.91
N TRP A 112 -3.41 -22.54 -32.52
CA TRP A 112 -2.75 -21.60 -33.44
C TRP A 112 -1.22 -21.81 -33.55
N GLY A 113 -0.67 -22.73 -32.77
CA GLY A 113 0.74 -23.06 -32.69
C GLY A 113 1.31 -22.89 -31.29
N VAL A 114 2.61 -23.20 -31.14
CA VAL A 114 3.32 -23.06 -29.88
C VAL A 114 3.53 -21.56 -29.58
N GLY A 115 3.05 -21.12 -28.42
CA GLY A 115 3.06 -19.70 -28.10
C GLY A 115 2.74 -19.39 -26.65
N TYR A 116 2.31 -18.16 -26.38
CA TYR A 116 1.95 -17.71 -25.02
C TYR A 116 0.81 -16.67 -25.07
N PRO A 117 0.03 -16.52 -23.97
CA PRO A 117 -1.08 -15.58 -23.91
C PRO A 117 -0.63 -14.13 -23.95
N GLY A 118 -1.47 -13.25 -24.47
CA GLY A 118 -1.36 -11.81 -24.25
C GLY A 118 -1.57 -11.47 -22.78
N TRP A 119 -0.98 -10.37 -22.31
CA TRP A 119 -1.04 -9.99 -20.90
C TRP A 119 -2.46 -9.78 -20.36
N HIS A 120 -3.36 -9.24 -21.18
CA HIS A 120 -4.70 -8.84 -20.72
C HIS A 120 -5.61 -10.05 -20.44
N ILE A 121 -5.47 -11.13 -21.21
CA ILE A 121 -6.31 -12.33 -21.07
C ILE A 121 -6.04 -13.08 -19.76
N GLU A 122 -4.82 -12.96 -19.22
CA GLU A 122 -4.46 -13.57 -17.96
C GLU A 122 -5.37 -13.05 -16.83
N CYS A 123 -5.50 -11.72 -16.71
CA CYS A 123 -6.31 -11.12 -15.67
C CYS A 123 -7.80 -11.43 -15.82
N SER A 124 -8.33 -11.36 -17.04
CA SER A 124 -9.74 -11.69 -17.31
C SER A 124 -10.07 -13.14 -16.90
N CYS A 125 -9.31 -14.10 -17.39
CA CYS A 125 -9.61 -15.52 -17.13
C CYS A 125 -9.35 -15.91 -15.66
N ILE A 126 -8.29 -15.42 -15.03
CA ILE A 126 -8.01 -15.72 -13.62
C ILE A 126 -9.10 -15.14 -12.73
N SER A 127 -9.55 -13.91 -12.99
CA SER A 127 -10.65 -13.30 -12.25
C SER A 127 -11.95 -14.09 -12.42
N MET A 128 -12.33 -14.46 -13.64
CA MET A 128 -13.54 -15.25 -13.89
C MET A 128 -13.47 -16.64 -13.26
N LYS A 129 -12.30 -17.29 -13.26
CA LYS A 129 -12.10 -18.61 -12.65
C LYS A 129 -12.40 -18.63 -11.15
N HIS A 130 -12.08 -17.56 -10.45
CA HIS A 130 -12.20 -17.51 -8.99
C HIS A 130 -13.36 -16.66 -8.47
N LEU A 131 -13.81 -15.66 -9.24
CA LEU A 131 -14.85 -14.72 -8.85
C LEU A 131 -16.14 -14.88 -9.66
N GLY A 132 -16.11 -15.66 -10.74
CA GLY A 132 -17.26 -15.83 -11.64
C GLY A 132 -17.37 -14.74 -12.69
N GLU A 133 -18.53 -14.70 -13.34
CA GLU A 133 -18.79 -13.83 -14.50
C GLU A 133 -19.10 -12.38 -14.14
N TYR A 134 -19.31 -12.08 -12.86
CA TYR A 134 -19.59 -10.75 -12.34
C TYR A 134 -18.57 -10.40 -11.26
N VAL A 135 -17.71 -9.45 -11.56
CA VAL A 135 -16.69 -8.95 -10.63
C VAL A 135 -17.19 -7.64 -10.00
N ASP A 136 -17.22 -7.56 -8.68
CA ASP A 136 -17.68 -6.35 -8.00
C ASP A 136 -16.69 -5.20 -8.16
N ILE A 137 -15.40 -5.44 -7.87
CA ILE A 137 -14.36 -4.42 -7.89
C ILE A 137 -13.12 -4.99 -8.57
N HIS A 138 -12.60 -4.28 -9.59
CA HIS A 138 -11.32 -4.58 -10.20
C HIS A 138 -10.35 -3.41 -9.97
N CYS A 139 -9.14 -3.72 -9.47
CA CYS A 139 -8.18 -2.71 -9.03
C CYS A 139 -6.90 -2.74 -9.86
N GLY A 140 -6.32 -1.56 -10.09
CA GLY A 140 -5.00 -1.43 -10.70
C GLY A 140 -4.39 -0.05 -10.50
N GLY A 141 -3.21 0.18 -11.07
CA GLY A 141 -2.63 1.52 -11.16
C GLY A 141 -3.31 2.35 -12.26
N VAL A 142 -3.14 3.67 -12.21
CA VAL A 142 -3.65 4.56 -13.28
C VAL A 142 -3.06 4.23 -14.65
N ASP A 143 -1.89 3.63 -14.69
CA ASP A 143 -1.24 3.15 -15.93
C ASP A 143 -1.91 1.91 -16.53
N ASN A 144 -2.79 1.23 -15.80
CA ASN A 144 -3.60 0.13 -16.31
C ASN A 144 -4.91 0.59 -16.97
N ILE A 145 -5.33 1.84 -16.78
CA ILE A 145 -6.56 2.36 -17.41
C ILE A 145 -6.52 2.06 -18.89
N PHE A 146 -5.43 2.45 -19.55
CA PHE A 146 -5.20 2.21 -20.95
C PHE A 146 -3.75 1.75 -21.19
N PRO A 147 -3.53 0.67 -21.96
CA PRO A 147 -4.56 -0.14 -22.64
C PRO A 147 -5.09 -1.33 -21.80
N HIS A 148 -4.50 -1.65 -20.62
CA HIS A 148 -4.68 -2.95 -19.96
C HIS A 148 -6.15 -3.22 -19.57
N HIS A 149 -6.73 -2.41 -18.68
CA HIS A 149 -8.12 -2.58 -18.24
C HIS A 149 -9.13 -2.35 -19.38
N THR A 150 -8.83 -1.42 -20.30
CA THR A 150 -9.65 -1.25 -21.52
C THR A 150 -9.70 -2.54 -22.34
N ASN A 151 -8.58 -3.23 -22.51
CA ASN A 151 -8.50 -4.50 -23.22
C ASN A 151 -9.18 -5.64 -22.45
N GLU A 152 -9.06 -5.63 -21.11
CA GLU A 152 -9.78 -6.61 -20.27
C GLU A 152 -11.30 -6.48 -20.42
N ILE A 153 -11.83 -5.24 -20.40
CA ILE A 153 -13.27 -5.01 -20.66
C ILE A 153 -13.65 -5.51 -22.04
N ALA A 154 -12.91 -5.08 -23.06
CA ALA A 154 -13.17 -5.46 -24.43
C ALA A 154 -13.30 -6.99 -24.62
N GLN A 155 -12.33 -7.75 -24.14
CA GLN A 155 -12.33 -9.22 -24.29
C GLN A 155 -13.31 -9.92 -23.36
N SER A 156 -13.45 -9.47 -22.10
CA SER A 156 -14.32 -10.11 -21.13
C SER A 156 -15.78 -9.95 -21.46
N GLU A 157 -16.23 -8.73 -21.78
CA GLU A 157 -17.63 -8.46 -22.11
C GLU A 157 -18.03 -9.04 -23.47
N SER A 158 -17.12 -9.08 -24.45
CA SER A 158 -17.33 -9.79 -25.70
C SER A 158 -17.44 -11.31 -25.50
N TYR A 159 -16.63 -11.87 -24.58
CA TYR A 159 -16.72 -13.29 -24.22
C TYR A 159 -18.02 -13.62 -23.51
N LEU A 160 -18.40 -12.84 -22.50
CA LEU A 160 -19.59 -13.06 -21.68
C LEU A 160 -20.90 -12.68 -22.39
N GLY A 161 -20.92 -11.54 -23.09
CA GLY A 161 -22.11 -10.93 -23.68
C GLY A 161 -22.88 -10.02 -22.73
N HIS A 162 -22.26 -9.61 -21.62
CA HIS A 162 -22.77 -8.66 -20.63
C HIS A 162 -21.63 -7.94 -19.92
N ASP A 163 -21.95 -6.87 -19.18
CA ASP A 163 -20.98 -6.11 -18.38
C ASP A 163 -20.29 -7.02 -17.36
N TRP A 164 -18.97 -6.98 -17.31
CA TRP A 164 -18.15 -7.87 -16.49
C TRP A 164 -17.88 -7.36 -15.09
N CYS A 165 -17.42 -6.10 -14.98
CA CYS A 165 -17.00 -5.52 -13.70
C CYS A 165 -17.72 -4.22 -13.40
N LYS A 166 -18.31 -4.14 -12.20
CA LYS A 166 -19.13 -3.01 -11.79
C LYS A 166 -18.33 -1.78 -11.39
N TYR A 167 -17.23 -1.95 -10.68
CA TYR A 167 -16.41 -0.85 -10.18
C TYR A 167 -14.94 -1.03 -10.54
N TRP A 168 -14.38 -0.06 -11.25
CA TRP A 168 -12.96 0.00 -11.61
C TRP A 168 -12.25 0.98 -10.69
N PHE A 169 -11.23 0.50 -10.00
CA PHE A 169 -10.52 1.27 -8.97
C PHE A 169 -9.06 1.47 -9.39
N HIS A 170 -8.67 2.73 -9.63
CA HIS A 170 -7.35 3.08 -10.12
C HIS A 170 -6.59 3.92 -9.10
N VAL A 171 -5.46 3.39 -8.64
CA VAL A 171 -4.59 4.02 -7.66
C VAL A 171 -3.45 4.74 -8.36
N ASN A 172 -3.16 5.97 -7.96
CA ASN A 172 -2.05 6.73 -8.52
C ASN A 172 -0.68 6.22 -8.02
N HIS A 173 0.38 6.65 -8.68
CA HIS A 173 1.72 6.13 -8.45
C HIS A 173 2.30 6.58 -7.11
N LEU A 174 3.08 5.67 -6.50
CA LEU A 174 4.08 6.00 -5.51
C LEU A 174 5.37 6.40 -6.24
N ASN A 175 5.74 7.68 -6.12
CA ASN A 175 6.91 8.26 -6.76
C ASN A 175 8.04 8.45 -5.74
N ASP A 176 9.27 8.46 -6.20
CA ASP A 176 10.40 9.04 -5.48
C ASP A 176 10.81 10.37 -6.15
N ARG A 177 11.81 11.06 -5.62
CA ARG A 177 12.31 12.32 -6.21
C ARG A 177 12.81 12.20 -7.65
N ALA A 178 13.10 10.98 -8.11
CA ALA A 178 13.52 10.67 -9.48
C ALA A 178 12.34 10.29 -10.40
N GLY A 179 11.10 10.31 -9.88
CA GLY A 179 9.86 9.96 -10.59
C GLY A 179 9.30 8.60 -10.19
N LYS A 180 8.61 7.90 -11.07
CA LYS A 180 7.98 6.61 -10.78
C LYS A 180 9.01 5.58 -10.29
N MET A 181 8.77 5.00 -9.12
CA MET A 181 9.57 3.89 -8.59
C MET A 181 9.37 2.66 -9.46
N SER A 182 10.43 2.16 -10.09
CA SER A 182 10.35 1.00 -10.98
C SER A 182 11.43 -0.04 -10.69
N LYS A 183 11.10 -1.31 -10.98
CA LYS A 183 12.03 -2.45 -10.81
C LYS A 183 13.30 -2.33 -11.64
N SER A 184 13.24 -1.68 -12.81
CA SER A 184 14.36 -1.50 -13.72
C SER A 184 15.45 -0.56 -13.21
N LYS A 185 15.16 0.28 -12.23
CA LYS A 185 16.12 1.22 -11.60
C LYS A 185 16.90 0.63 -10.41
N GLY A 186 16.76 -0.67 -10.10
CA GLY A 186 17.64 -1.42 -9.20
C GLY A 186 17.33 -1.33 -7.69
N ALA A 187 16.62 -0.32 -7.21
CA ALA A 187 16.26 -0.18 -5.80
C ALA A 187 14.75 -0.35 -5.60
N ILE A 188 14.31 -1.60 -5.36
CA ILE A 188 12.91 -1.85 -5.02
C ILE A 188 12.76 -1.65 -3.51
N LEU A 189 12.04 -0.61 -3.12
CA LEU A 189 11.58 -0.44 -1.77
C LEU A 189 10.39 -1.37 -1.53
N THR A 190 10.59 -2.42 -0.74
CA THR A 190 9.53 -3.33 -0.30
C THR A 190 9.22 -3.08 1.18
N VAL A 191 8.05 -3.50 1.65
CA VAL A 191 7.72 -3.45 3.08
C VAL A 191 8.75 -4.21 3.91
N SER A 192 9.29 -5.33 3.42
CA SER A 192 10.36 -6.08 4.09
C SER A 192 11.63 -5.23 4.27
N VAL A 193 12.03 -4.47 3.26
CA VAL A 193 13.18 -3.55 3.37
C VAL A 193 12.92 -2.45 4.41
N LEU A 194 11.68 -1.95 4.52
CA LEU A 194 11.33 -1.00 5.57
C LEU A 194 11.43 -1.63 6.96
N GLN A 195 10.96 -2.88 7.13
CA GLN A 195 11.08 -3.62 8.38
C GLN A 195 12.55 -3.89 8.77
N GLU A 196 13.39 -4.29 7.81
CA GLU A 196 14.84 -4.46 8.01
C GLU A 196 15.54 -3.17 8.46
N LYS A 197 14.99 -2.01 8.06
CA LYS A 197 15.45 -0.68 8.51
C LYS A 197 14.80 -0.23 9.83
N GLY A 198 13.98 -1.06 10.46
CA GLY A 198 13.35 -0.76 11.75
C GLY A 198 12.00 -0.03 11.65
N TYR A 199 11.46 0.18 10.47
CA TYR A 199 10.15 0.83 10.31
C TYR A 199 9.00 -0.12 10.61
N ASN A 200 8.01 0.37 11.36
CA ASN A 200 6.75 -0.34 11.57
C ASN A 200 5.91 -0.30 10.28
N PRO A 201 5.48 -1.46 9.72
CA PRO A 201 4.62 -1.51 8.54
C PRO A 201 3.31 -0.72 8.68
N LEU A 202 2.73 -0.67 9.87
CA LEU A 202 1.50 0.10 10.13
C LEU A 202 1.73 1.61 10.03
N ALA A 203 2.92 2.10 10.39
CA ALA A 203 3.29 3.50 10.17
C ALA A 203 3.45 3.81 8.67
N TYR A 204 3.93 2.86 7.86
CA TYR A 204 3.92 3.00 6.40
C TYR A 204 2.49 2.97 5.83
N ARG A 205 1.60 2.10 6.36
CA ARG A 205 0.18 2.14 6.01
C ARG A 205 -0.43 3.50 6.34
N PHE A 206 -0.15 4.04 7.52
CA PHE A 206 -0.58 5.38 7.92
C PHE A 206 -0.07 6.46 6.96
N PHE A 207 1.21 6.41 6.54
CA PHE A 207 1.78 7.29 5.53
C PHE A 207 0.96 7.26 4.22
N CYS A 208 0.61 6.07 3.72
CA CYS A 208 -0.20 5.93 2.52
C CYS A 208 -1.61 6.50 2.69
N LEU A 209 -2.26 6.28 3.84
CA LEU A 209 -3.62 6.73 4.12
C LEU A 209 -3.74 8.26 4.33
N GLN A 210 -2.62 8.96 4.57
CA GLN A 210 -2.61 10.43 4.67
C GLN A 210 -2.85 11.12 3.33
N SER A 211 -2.73 10.42 2.21
CA SER A 211 -2.99 10.93 0.86
C SER A 211 -4.20 10.25 0.24
N HIS A 212 -4.94 10.98 -0.60
CA HIS A 212 -6.01 10.39 -1.38
C HIS A 212 -5.43 9.52 -2.50
N TYR A 213 -5.97 8.32 -2.73
CA TYR A 213 -5.45 7.35 -3.70
C TYR A 213 -5.39 7.86 -5.16
N ARG A 214 -6.22 8.86 -5.51
CA ARG A 214 -6.20 9.51 -6.84
C ARG A 214 -5.04 10.50 -7.03
N LYS A 215 -4.30 10.81 -5.97
CA LYS A 215 -3.16 11.73 -6.04
C LYS A 215 -1.85 10.95 -6.04
N PRO A 216 -0.84 11.39 -6.83
CA PRO A 216 0.49 10.82 -6.70
C PRO A 216 0.99 10.98 -5.28
N LEU A 217 1.60 9.93 -4.73
CA LEU A 217 2.23 9.96 -3.41
C LEU A 217 3.74 9.99 -3.59
N GLU A 218 4.40 11.01 -3.05
CA GLU A 218 5.86 11.11 -3.08
C GLU A 218 6.45 10.46 -1.83
N PHE A 219 7.27 9.45 -2.04
CA PHE A 219 8.00 8.76 -0.98
C PHE A 219 9.37 9.38 -0.77
N SER A 220 9.70 9.66 0.50
CA SER A 220 11.07 9.85 0.98
C SER A 220 11.17 9.28 2.39
N PHE A 221 12.37 8.95 2.85
CA PHE A 221 12.56 8.52 4.23
C PHE A 221 12.19 9.63 5.21
N ASP A 222 12.48 10.89 4.91
CA ASP A 222 12.07 12.04 5.72
C ASP A 222 10.55 12.13 5.87
N ALA A 223 9.80 11.90 4.76
CA ALA A 223 8.34 11.88 4.80
C ALA A 223 7.80 10.69 5.60
N LEU A 224 8.44 9.53 5.48
CA LEU A 224 8.10 8.35 6.28
C LEU A 224 8.41 8.59 7.77
N ASP A 225 9.54 9.18 8.11
CA ASP A 225 9.92 9.51 9.50
C ASP A 225 8.90 10.45 10.15
N ASN A 226 8.43 11.46 9.43
CA ASN A 226 7.36 12.33 9.88
C ASN A 226 6.04 11.57 10.11
N ALA A 227 5.70 10.63 9.22
CA ALA A 227 4.52 9.80 9.38
C ALA A 227 4.66 8.84 10.58
N VAL A 228 5.85 8.26 10.80
CA VAL A 228 6.15 7.44 11.99
C VAL A 228 5.97 8.23 13.27
N ALA A 229 6.52 9.45 13.33
CA ALA A 229 6.37 10.32 14.51
C ALA A 229 4.90 10.66 14.79
N ALA A 230 4.12 10.97 13.74
CA ALA A 230 2.70 11.25 13.85
C ALA A 230 1.90 10.01 14.28
N TYR A 231 2.17 8.85 13.67
CA TYR A 231 1.56 7.57 14.02
C TYR A 231 1.82 7.20 15.49
N ASN A 232 3.10 7.25 15.92
CA ASN A 232 3.47 6.92 17.29
C ASN A 232 2.79 7.86 18.30
N LYS A 233 2.65 9.14 17.97
CA LYS A 233 1.95 10.11 18.82
C LYS A 233 0.46 9.78 18.96
N ILE A 234 -0.22 9.41 17.87
CA ILE A 234 -1.63 9.00 17.93
C ILE A 234 -1.76 7.72 18.74
N ALA A 235 -0.95 6.70 18.44
CA ALA A 235 -0.98 5.40 19.10
C ALA A 235 -0.77 5.53 20.62
N LYS A 236 0.23 6.29 21.07
CA LYS A 236 0.46 6.57 22.50
C LYS A 236 -0.76 7.23 23.14
N ARG A 237 -1.34 8.27 22.50
CA ARG A 237 -2.54 8.94 23.03
C ARG A 237 -3.74 8.01 23.14
N VAL A 238 -3.93 7.08 22.19
CA VAL A 238 -4.99 6.06 22.28
C VAL A 238 -4.73 5.10 23.43
N ALA A 239 -3.50 4.67 23.64
CA ALA A 239 -3.14 3.77 24.73
C ALA A 239 -3.20 4.40 26.13
N GLU A 240 -3.09 5.73 26.22
CA GLU A 240 -3.24 6.50 27.46
C GLU A 240 -4.70 6.69 27.89
N LEU A 241 -5.67 6.49 26.98
CA LEU A 241 -7.09 6.62 27.29
C LEU A 241 -7.51 5.52 28.27
N LYS A 242 -8.34 5.89 29.24
CA LYS A 242 -8.88 4.97 30.24
C LYS A 242 -10.27 4.48 29.82
N ASP A 243 -10.52 3.20 30.01
CA ASP A 243 -11.87 2.64 29.76
C ASP A 243 -12.82 2.99 30.94
N GLU A 244 -13.00 4.29 31.15
CA GLU A 244 -13.76 4.86 32.25
C GLU A 244 -14.82 5.85 31.72
N GLY A 245 -15.94 5.96 32.42
CA GLY A 245 -17.08 6.81 32.09
C GLY A 245 -18.14 6.09 31.26
N ASP A 246 -19.18 6.81 30.94
CA ASP A 246 -20.26 6.34 30.08
C ASP A 246 -20.01 6.70 28.61
N ILE A 247 -20.62 5.93 27.70
CA ILE A 247 -20.61 6.27 26.27
C ILE A 247 -21.60 7.40 26.03
N ASP A 248 -21.13 8.50 25.48
CA ASP A 248 -21.99 9.56 24.94
C ASP A 248 -22.48 9.12 23.55
N GLU A 249 -23.70 8.57 23.52
CA GLU A 249 -24.32 8.04 22.29
C GLU A 249 -24.51 9.12 21.21
N THR A 250 -24.74 10.37 21.61
CA THR A 250 -24.90 11.49 20.66
C THR A 250 -23.57 11.82 20.01
N ALA A 251 -22.52 12.00 20.80
CA ALA A 251 -21.17 12.25 20.26
C ALA A 251 -20.66 11.07 19.44
N PHE A 252 -20.94 9.83 19.90
CA PHE A 252 -20.59 8.63 19.15
C PHE A 252 -21.25 8.62 17.76
N ALA A 253 -22.56 8.85 17.69
CA ALA A 253 -23.29 8.88 16.43
C ALA A 253 -22.80 9.99 15.48
N ASP A 254 -22.51 11.17 16.02
CA ASP A 254 -22.04 12.33 15.25
C ASP A 254 -20.63 12.06 14.64
N PHE A 255 -19.68 11.58 15.44
CA PHE A 255 -18.33 11.28 14.94
C PHE A 255 -18.32 10.09 13.99
N LYS A 256 -19.09 9.02 14.29
CA LYS A 256 -19.27 7.89 13.39
C LYS A 256 -19.83 8.34 12.03
N LYS A 257 -20.84 9.21 12.05
CA LYS A 257 -21.39 9.78 10.80
C LYS A 257 -20.33 10.54 10.01
N LYS A 258 -19.58 11.44 10.65
CA LYS A 258 -18.49 12.20 9.99
C LYS A 258 -17.46 11.27 9.36
N PHE A 259 -17.04 10.24 10.08
CA PHE A 259 -16.09 9.25 9.58
C PHE A 259 -16.67 8.48 8.38
N THR A 260 -17.90 7.99 8.50
CA THR A 260 -18.60 7.29 7.42
C THR A 260 -18.75 8.18 6.18
N ASP A 261 -19.16 9.45 6.36
CA ASP A 261 -19.26 10.41 5.27
C ASP A 261 -17.89 10.60 4.57
N ALA A 262 -16.80 10.67 5.33
CA ALA A 262 -15.44 10.82 4.77
C ALA A 262 -15.02 9.59 3.95
N VAL A 263 -15.17 8.38 4.48
CA VAL A 263 -14.76 7.16 3.77
C VAL A 263 -15.71 6.82 2.62
N SER A 264 -17.00 7.20 2.71
CA SER A 264 -17.97 7.03 1.64
C SER A 264 -17.80 8.08 0.51
N ASN A 265 -17.08 9.16 0.76
CA ASN A 265 -16.74 10.14 -0.24
C ASN A 265 -15.44 9.78 -0.95
N ASP A 266 -15.53 8.78 -1.83
CA ASP A 266 -14.42 8.30 -2.67
C ASP A 266 -13.16 7.92 -1.85
N LEU A 267 -13.37 7.22 -0.72
CA LEU A 267 -12.32 6.75 0.18
C LEU A 267 -11.38 7.88 0.65
N ASN A 268 -11.92 9.00 1.11
CA ASN A 268 -11.13 10.13 1.61
C ASN A 268 -10.51 9.82 2.98
N THR A 269 -9.50 8.95 2.96
CA THR A 269 -8.79 8.46 4.16
C THR A 269 -8.04 9.57 4.88
N SER A 270 -7.58 10.60 4.18
CA SER A 270 -6.92 11.75 4.81
C SER A 270 -7.89 12.53 5.72
N MET A 271 -9.16 12.68 5.30
CA MET A 271 -10.20 13.26 6.13
C MET A 271 -10.58 12.31 7.28
N ALA A 272 -10.67 11.00 7.03
CA ALA A 272 -10.94 10.00 8.06
C ALA A 272 -9.90 10.06 9.20
N ILE A 273 -8.61 10.19 8.86
CA ILE A 273 -7.53 10.38 9.85
C ILE A 273 -7.69 11.72 10.61
N THR A 274 -8.13 12.78 9.93
CA THR A 274 -8.42 14.05 10.61
C THR A 274 -9.49 13.88 11.68
N ILE A 275 -10.53 13.09 11.40
CA ILE A 275 -11.59 12.80 12.37
C ILE A 275 -11.07 12.00 13.57
N VAL A 276 -10.10 11.10 13.38
CA VAL A 276 -9.41 10.43 14.49
C VAL A 276 -8.74 11.45 15.42
N TYR A 277 -8.06 12.46 14.87
CA TYR A 277 -7.47 13.54 15.68
C TYR A 277 -8.53 14.37 16.40
N ASP A 278 -9.69 14.62 15.76
CA ASP A 278 -10.76 15.40 16.35
C ASP A 278 -11.42 14.65 17.51
N VAL A 279 -11.65 13.33 17.39
CA VAL A 279 -12.11 12.47 18.49
C VAL A 279 -11.16 12.56 19.68
N LEU A 280 -9.84 12.45 19.45
CA LEU A 280 -8.86 12.50 20.53
C LEU A 280 -8.78 13.87 21.22
N LYS A 281 -9.22 14.96 20.56
CA LYS A 281 -9.26 16.31 21.13
C LYS A 281 -10.61 16.65 21.77
N ALA A 282 -11.68 15.93 21.43
CA ALA A 282 -13.01 16.24 21.88
C ALA A 282 -13.15 16.13 23.41
N ASP A 283 -14.02 16.97 23.97
CA ASP A 283 -14.38 16.95 25.40
C ASP A 283 -15.51 15.94 25.63
N ILE A 284 -15.15 14.65 25.52
CA ILE A 284 -16.01 13.48 25.73
C ILE A 284 -15.25 12.45 26.55
N SER A 285 -15.97 11.51 27.17
CA SER A 285 -15.35 10.48 27.99
C SER A 285 -14.32 9.65 27.21
N ASP A 286 -13.27 9.17 27.88
CA ASP A 286 -12.26 8.32 27.27
C ASP A 286 -12.87 7.03 26.73
N ARG A 287 -13.91 6.50 27.38
CA ARG A 287 -14.66 5.33 26.91
C ARG A 287 -15.35 5.58 25.57
N THR A 288 -15.96 6.78 25.38
CA THR A 288 -16.53 7.16 24.08
C THR A 288 -15.45 7.27 23.01
N LYS A 289 -14.29 7.88 23.33
CA LYS A 289 -13.15 7.96 22.40
C LYS A 289 -12.67 6.58 22.00
N LEU A 290 -12.47 5.67 22.96
CA LEU A 290 -12.03 4.30 22.70
C LEU A 290 -13.02 3.55 21.81
N ALA A 291 -14.32 3.65 22.08
CA ALA A 291 -15.35 3.01 21.27
C ALA A 291 -15.35 3.54 19.82
N LEU A 292 -15.15 4.85 19.62
CA LEU A 292 -15.03 5.46 18.29
C LEU A 292 -13.76 4.99 17.57
N ILE A 293 -12.62 4.96 18.26
CA ILE A 293 -11.37 4.47 17.66
C ILE A 293 -11.51 3.01 17.24
N ASP A 294 -12.09 2.16 18.08
CA ASP A 294 -12.30 0.73 17.78
C ASP A 294 -13.26 0.54 16.59
N ASP A 295 -14.26 1.40 16.42
CA ASP A 295 -15.15 1.40 15.24
C ASP A 295 -14.40 1.84 13.97
N PHE A 296 -13.58 2.89 14.05
CA PHE A 296 -12.80 3.38 12.92
C PHE A 296 -11.67 2.43 12.50
N GLU A 297 -11.10 1.69 13.45
CA GLU A 297 -10.06 0.68 13.20
C GLU A 297 -10.58 -0.48 12.34
N GLN A 298 -11.89 -0.74 12.28
CA GLN A 298 -12.46 -1.73 11.37
C GLN A 298 -12.21 -1.37 9.88
N VAL A 299 -11.96 -0.09 9.58
CA VAL A 299 -11.67 0.41 8.24
C VAL A 299 -10.20 0.78 8.10
N LEU A 300 -9.64 1.53 9.05
CA LEU A 300 -8.26 2.04 8.97
C LEU A 300 -7.22 0.95 9.22
N ASP A 301 -7.52 0.04 10.15
CA ASP A 301 -6.68 -1.10 10.53
C ASP A 301 -5.21 -0.71 10.78
N LEU A 302 -5.04 0.30 11.63
CA LEU A 302 -3.73 0.85 12.01
C LEU A 302 -3.16 0.21 13.28
N GLY A 303 -3.97 -0.55 14.03
CA GLY A 303 -3.55 -1.21 15.28
C GLY A 303 -3.11 -0.21 16.35
N LEU A 304 -3.80 0.94 16.44
CA LEU A 304 -3.37 2.08 17.27
C LEU A 304 -3.26 1.72 18.76
N ARG A 305 -4.20 0.92 19.28
CA ARG A 305 -4.25 0.55 20.68
C ARG A 305 -3.06 -0.34 21.08
N GLU A 306 -2.80 -1.39 20.30
CA GLU A 306 -1.72 -2.35 20.55
C GLU A 306 -0.36 -1.72 20.34
N SER A 307 -0.19 -1.00 19.24
CA SER A 307 1.06 -0.28 18.96
C SER A 307 1.36 0.76 20.04
N GLY A 308 0.32 1.45 20.53
CA GLY A 308 0.49 2.43 21.59
C GLY A 308 0.97 1.81 22.91
N LYS A 309 0.41 0.65 23.30
CA LYS A 309 0.86 -0.08 24.51
C LYS A 309 2.33 -0.46 24.40
N VAL A 310 2.74 -1.06 23.28
CA VAL A 310 4.14 -1.43 23.04
C VAL A 310 5.06 -0.21 23.12
N LEU A 311 4.64 0.94 22.56
CA LEU A 311 5.42 2.18 22.61
C LEU A 311 5.53 2.79 24.02
N LEU A 312 4.49 2.66 24.86
CA LEU A 312 4.52 3.11 26.24
C LEU A 312 5.40 2.21 27.11
N GLU A 313 5.30 0.88 26.94
CA GLU A 313 6.14 -0.09 27.62
C GLU A 313 7.63 0.11 27.29
N ALA A 314 7.94 0.29 26.00
CA ALA A 314 9.31 0.58 25.57
C ALA A 314 9.83 1.91 26.16
N SER A 315 8.99 2.94 26.21
CA SER A 315 9.37 4.23 26.80
C SER A 315 9.63 4.09 28.31
N SER A 316 8.77 3.37 29.04
CA SER A 316 8.94 3.17 30.48
C SER A 316 10.14 2.28 30.86
N SER A 317 10.49 1.29 30.02
CA SER A 317 11.69 0.47 30.22
C SER A 317 12.97 1.27 29.98
N VAL A 318 13.01 2.09 28.93
CA VAL A 318 14.16 2.98 28.67
C VAL A 318 14.31 4.03 29.78
N ASP A 319 13.21 4.62 30.24
CA ASP A 319 13.24 5.56 31.35
C ASP A 319 13.77 4.90 32.62
N SER A 320 13.35 3.68 32.93
CA SER A 320 13.81 2.94 34.12
C SER A 320 15.29 2.53 34.03
N GLU A 321 15.78 2.11 32.85
CA GLU A 321 17.18 1.78 32.62
C GLU A 321 18.07 3.04 32.69
N LEU A 322 17.60 4.15 32.11
CA LEU A 322 18.29 5.43 32.17
C LEU A 322 18.33 5.94 33.61
N GLU A 323 17.23 5.86 34.34
CA GLU A 323 17.15 6.25 35.75
C GLU A 323 18.06 5.39 36.61
N ALA A 324 18.10 4.08 36.41
CA ALA A 324 19.03 3.19 37.10
C ALA A 324 20.49 3.57 36.83
N PHE A 325 20.85 3.79 35.54
CA PHE A 325 22.18 4.23 35.15
C PHE A 325 22.56 5.57 35.80
N ILE A 326 21.65 6.56 35.80
CA ILE A 326 21.88 7.86 36.42
C ILE A 326 22.13 7.71 37.96
N ASN A 327 21.29 6.90 38.63
CA ASN A 327 21.40 6.66 40.06
C ASN A 327 22.72 5.95 40.41
N ASP A 328 23.15 4.96 39.62
CA ASP A 328 24.45 4.30 39.80
C ASP A 328 25.60 5.29 39.63
N LYS A 329 25.57 6.13 38.61
CA LYS A 329 26.58 7.18 38.36
C LYS A 329 26.61 8.24 39.46
N ILE A 330 25.46 8.61 39.99
CA ILE A 330 25.38 9.51 41.16
C ILE A 330 26.01 8.86 42.40
N ALA A 331 25.78 7.55 42.62
CA ALA A 331 26.38 6.81 43.71
C ALA A 331 27.93 6.69 43.55
N GLU A 332 28.43 6.37 42.36
CA GLU A 332 29.86 6.33 42.02
C GLU A 332 30.50 7.73 42.29
N ARG A 333 29.85 8.78 41.83
CA ARG A 333 30.33 10.16 42.06
C ARG A 333 30.38 10.50 43.54
N ALA A 334 29.37 10.11 44.31
CA ALA A 334 29.35 10.34 45.75
C ALA A 334 30.51 9.60 46.46
N ALA A 335 30.83 8.36 46.05
CA ALA A 335 31.95 7.60 46.55
C ALA A 335 33.30 8.27 46.20
N ALA A 336 33.48 8.73 44.96
CA ALA A 336 34.67 9.46 44.53
C ALA A 336 34.88 10.76 45.36
N LYS A 337 33.82 11.54 45.57
CA LYS A 337 33.87 12.73 46.43
C LYS A 337 34.30 12.40 47.87
N LYS A 338 33.77 11.29 48.44
CA LYS A 338 34.13 10.84 49.78
C LYS A 338 35.60 10.44 49.88
N ALA A 339 36.14 9.83 48.79
CA ALA A 339 37.54 9.48 48.65
C ALA A 339 38.46 10.67 48.33
N LYS A 340 37.90 11.89 48.18
CA LYS A 340 38.58 13.12 47.72
C LYS A 340 39.17 13.02 46.31
N ASP A 341 38.64 12.09 45.49
CA ASP A 341 38.95 11.96 44.05
C ASP A 341 38.01 12.87 43.26
N PHE A 342 38.38 14.13 43.20
CA PHE A 342 37.57 15.15 42.51
C PHE A 342 37.65 15.01 40.99
N ALA A 343 38.75 14.44 40.45
CA ALA A 343 38.90 14.21 39.00
C ALA A 343 37.87 13.20 38.49
N THR A 344 37.73 12.06 39.19
CA THR A 344 36.70 11.07 38.85
C THR A 344 35.28 11.61 39.04
N ALA A 345 35.04 12.40 40.10
CA ALA A 345 33.73 13.00 40.33
C ALA A 345 33.32 14.01 39.24
N ASP A 346 34.25 14.77 38.68
CA ASP A 346 34.01 15.69 37.57
C ASP A 346 33.85 14.93 36.25
N ALA A 347 34.65 13.89 35.98
CA ALA A 347 34.47 13.04 34.79
C ALA A 347 33.10 12.38 34.73
N ILE A 348 32.55 11.90 35.84
CA ILE A 348 31.21 11.33 35.93
C ILE A 348 30.16 12.41 35.65
N ARG A 349 30.32 13.64 36.12
CA ARG A 349 29.41 14.74 35.80
C ARG A 349 29.40 15.05 34.30
N ASP A 350 30.56 15.07 33.67
CA ASP A 350 30.70 15.35 32.24
C ASP A 350 30.16 14.19 31.38
N GLU A 351 30.33 12.94 31.85
CA GLU A 351 29.72 11.76 31.21
C GLU A 351 28.17 11.84 31.21
N LEU A 352 27.58 12.21 32.35
CA LEU A 352 26.13 12.40 32.47
C LEU A 352 25.64 13.56 31.57
N LEU A 353 26.36 14.67 31.57
CA LEU A 353 26.04 15.85 30.76
C LEU A 353 26.11 15.52 29.25
N ALA A 354 27.10 14.74 28.82
CA ALA A 354 27.22 14.26 27.44
C ALA A 354 26.06 13.35 27.01
N LYS A 355 25.37 12.74 27.97
CA LYS A 355 24.13 11.94 27.75
C LYS A 355 22.85 12.76 27.94
N GLY A 356 22.94 14.09 28.02
CA GLY A 356 21.78 14.96 28.19
C GLY A 356 21.22 14.98 29.63
N VAL A 357 22.04 14.66 30.66
CA VAL A 357 21.63 14.66 32.06
C VAL A 357 22.46 15.66 32.85
N ALA A 358 21.82 16.71 33.35
CA ALA A 358 22.45 17.66 34.25
C ALA A 358 22.22 17.26 35.73
N ILE A 359 23.28 17.25 36.53
CA ILE A 359 23.19 16.97 37.98
C ILE A 359 23.50 18.19 38.80
N LYS A 360 22.75 18.36 39.89
CA LYS A 360 22.89 19.49 40.83
C LYS A 360 22.96 18.99 42.27
N ASP A 361 24.07 19.35 42.97
CA ASP A 361 24.20 19.05 44.38
C ASP A 361 23.27 19.97 45.19
N THR A 362 22.46 19.41 46.07
CA THR A 362 21.58 20.13 46.97
C THR A 362 21.83 19.68 48.42
N ARG A 363 21.27 20.42 49.41
CA ARG A 363 21.36 20.03 50.83
C ARG A 363 20.65 18.71 51.15
N GLU A 364 19.71 18.28 50.26
CA GLU A 364 18.90 17.08 50.41
C GLU A 364 19.47 15.88 49.60
N GLY A 365 20.56 16.10 48.86
CA GLY A 365 21.16 15.09 47.97
C GLY A 365 21.41 15.63 46.56
N VAL A 366 21.76 14.74 45.64
CA VAL A 366 21.96 15.10 44.22
C VAL A 366 20.62 15.00 43.50
N LYS A 367 20.21 16.09 42.84
CA LYS A 367 19.05 16.10 41.92
C LYS A 367 19.57 16.10 40.49
N TRP A 368 18.80 15.53 39.57
CA TRP A 368 19.13 15.52 38.16
C TRP A 368 17.91 15.93 37.30
N GLU A 369 18.20 16.42 36.10
CA GLU A 369 17.21 16.81 35.10
C GLU A 369 17.76 16.52 33.70
N LEU A 370 16.86 16.20 32.74
CA LEU A 370 17.20 16.05 31.33
C LEU A 370 17.38 17.44 30.70
N VAL A 371 18.45 17.62 29.89
CA VAL A 371 18.81 18.90 29.24
C VAL A 371 18.88 18.75 27.73
#